data_56c3a6254b3b830ce7d5879c07f5d052
#
_entry.id   56c3a6254b3b830ce7d5879c07f5d052
#
_cell.length_a   1.000
_cell.length_b   1.000
_cell.length_c   1.000
_cell.angle_alpha   90.00
_cell.angle_beta   90.00
_cell.angle_gamma   90.00
#
_symmetry.space_group_name_H-M   'P 1'
#
loop_
_entity.id
_entity.type
_entity.pdbx_description
1 polymer ?
#
loop_
_entity_poly.entity_id
_entity_poly.type
_entity_poly.pdbx_seq_one_letter_code
_entity_poly.pdbx_strand_id
1 'polypeptide(L)'
;MDLTPKSVLQGMTGAVLSLAVAAGAQAPATPLAAPAPAAAPAAAPTWSVGPVDFSGFVDGYYSYNANRPGQNVGQINQLYNFNDQTDQFSLEAAKLSLNHDPDPIGAHVDLMFGRTNAFLHGADSPTANYIEQAYVSIKPPKAKGFEMDFGQFVTSAGAEVIETMTNYNYSHGILFGYAIPYYHFGLRTSMPVTKAWTVGYQAVNGWNNDTDSNGGITHGFTSAVVKTKASWYVNIYSGPENFNTQHGYRNLIDTTIVLTPTSKFSWLVNYDYGQNKYAAYKQKTPSGTISYAESSPHWQGIATSARGQVSGNSALAFRYEYFADNQGFSTGSRQKLNEVTATYEYKWPAGLLMRAEYRRDWSDIAFFNKGDYNSVKAQSTATVGFIAFFGPKR
;
A
#
# COMPACT_ATOMS: atom_id res chain seq x y z
N MET A 1 -23.12 -14.87 -26.65
CA MET A 1 -22.62 -13.55 -27.10
C MET A 1 -21.14 -13.53 -26.75
N ASP A 2 -20.31 -13.56 -27.77
CA ASP A 2 -18.85 -13.64 -27.64
C ASP A 2 -18.31 -12.25 -27.30
N LEU A 3 -18.02 -11.99 -26.02
CA LEU A 3 -17.35 -10.75 -25.61
C LEU A 3 -15.85 -10.96 -25.78
N THR A 4 -15.35 -10.65 -26.95
CA THR A 4 -13.91 -10.64 -27.21
C THR A 4 -13.23 -9.54 -26.37
N PRO A 5 -11.95 -9.71 -25.95
CA PRO A 5 -11.19 -8.71 -25.19
C PRO A 5 -11.14 -7.31 -25.82
N LYS A 6 -11.39 -7.22 -27.12
CA LYS A 6 -11.39 -5.96 -27.87
C LYS A 6 -12.50 -4.98 -27.45
N SER A 7 -13.68 -5.44 -27.04
CA SER A 7 -14.79 -4.54 -26.70
C SER A 7 -14.64 -3.85 -25.34
N VAL A 8 -13.96 -4.51 -24.40
CA VAL A 8 -13.69 -3.93 -23.07
C VAL A 8 -12.52 -2.93 -23.16
N LEU A 9 -11.53 -3.23 -23.98
CA LEU A 9 -10.39 -2.32 -24.18
C LEU A 9 -10.81 -1.04 -24.94
N GLN A 10 -11.78 -1.12 -25.86
CA GLN A 10 -12.31 0.05 -26.56
C GLN A 10 -13.14 0.98 -25.67
N GLY A 11 -13.87 0.45 -24.68
CA GLY A 11 -14.60 1.27 -23.70
C GLY A 11 -13.67 1.99 -22.72
N MET A 12 -12.54 1.37 -22.37
CA MET A 12 -11.54 1.97 -21.47
C MET A 12 -10.60 2.93 -22.21
N THR A 13 -10.27 2.67 -23.48
CA THR A 13 -9.42 3.57 -24.28
C THR A 13 -10.08 4.94 -24.49
N GLY A 14 -11.39 5.01 -24.63
CA GLY A 14 -12.11 6.28 -24.75
C GLY A 14 -12.05 7.16 -23.48
N ALA A 15 -12.16 6.55 -22.31
CA ALA A 15 -12.07 7.26 -21.03
C ALA A 15 -10.62 7.54 -20.60
N VAL A 16 -9.70 6.63 -20.94
CA VAL A 16 -8.27 6.78 -20.64
C VAL A 16 -7.61 7.79 -21.59
N LEU A 17 -8.02 7.85 -22.87
CA LEU A 17 -7.44 8.85 -23.79
C LEU A 17 -7.83 10.29 -23.46
N SER A 18 -9.00 10.54 -22.87
CA SER A 18 -9.37 11.90 -22.42
C SER A 18 -8.64 12.33 -21.12
N LEU A 19 -8.15 11.37 -20.32
CA LEU A 19 -7.31 11.60 -19.14
C LEU A 19 -5.81 11.52 -19.46
N ALA A 20 -5.42 10.77 -20.51
CA ALA A 20 -4.02 10.52 -20.87
C ALA A 20 -3.26 11.73 -21.42
N VAL A 21 -3.95 12.82 -21.75
CA VAL A 21 -3.27 14.05 -22.25
C VAL A 21 -2.56 14.82 -21.12
N ALA A 22 -2.76 14.43 -19.83
CA ALA A 22 -2.19 15.14 -18.69
C ALA A 22 -1.47 14.26 -17.65
N ALA A 23 -1.32 12.94 -17.86
CA ALA A 23 -0.81 12.03 -16.83
C ALA A 23 0.49 11.33 -17.24
N GLY A 24 1.44 11.31 -16.37
CA GLY A 24 2.75 10.70 -16.52
C GLY A 24 3.09 9.69 -15.38
N ALA A 25 4.03 8.79 -15.43
CA ALA A 25 4.23 7.53 -14.68
C ALA A 25 5.16 7.55 -13.44
N GLN A 26 5.06 6.58 -12.56
CA GLN A 26 5.80 6.47 -11.29
C GLN A 26 7.13 5.72 -11.46
N ALA A 27 8.21 6.28 -10.90
CA ALA A 27 9.41 5.52 -10.60
C ALA A 27 9.11 4.44 -9.54
N PRO A 28 9.87 3.34 -9.46
CA PRO A 28 9.72 2.39 -8.37
C PRO A 28 9.66 3.15 -7.06
N ALA A 29 8.73 2.76 -6.17
CA ALA A 29 8.46 3.47 -4.95
C ALA A 29 9.74 3.61 -4.11
N THR A 30 10.47 4.69 -4.35
CA THR A 30 11.44 5.17 -3.37
C THR A 30 10.59 5.72 -2.23
N PRO A 31 10.79 5.28 -0.99
CA PRO A 31 10.07 5.84 0.14
C PRO A 31 10.09 7.35 0.03
N LEU A 32 8.97 8.02 0.32
CA LEU A 32 8.86 9.47 0.39
C LEU A 32 9.84 9.99 1.46
N ALA A 33 11.15 10.00 1.14
CA ALA A 33 12.16 10.61 1.97
C ALA A 33 11.95 12.11 1.93
N ALA A 34 11.83 12.71 3.09
CA ALA A 34 11.93 14.17 3.23
C ALA A 34 13.19 14.66 2.50
N PRO A 35 13.16 15.80 1.78
CA PRO A 35 14.32 16.32 1.08
C PRO A 35 15.48 16.45 2.06
N ALA A 36 16.57 15.74 1.78
CA ALA A 36 17.77 15.76 2.59
C ALA A 36 18.42 17.16 2.55
N PRO A 37 19.02 17.65 3.67
CA PRO A 37 19.94 18.79 3.62
C PRO A 37 21.14 18.41 2.72
N ALA A 38 21.72 19.39 2.04
CA ALA A 38 22.86 19.21 1.14
C ALA A 38 23.96 18.36 1.79
N ALA A 39 24.39 17.31 1.07
CA ALA A 39 25.24 16.25 1.55
C ALA A 39 26.65 16.73 1.92
N ALA A 40 27.06 16.45 3.15
CA ALA A 40 28.48 16.23 3.46
C ALA A 40 28.96 14.95 2.74
N PRO A 41 30.27 14.79 2.42
CA PRO A 41 30.77 13.61 1.72
C PRO A 41 30.38 12.35 2.49
N ALA A 42 29.74 11.40 1.78
CA ALA A 42 29.23 10.17 2.36
C ALA A 42 30.38 9.37 2.99
N ALA A 43 30.30 9.15 4.30
CA ALA A 43 31.07 8.10 4.94
C ALA A 43 30.66 6.77 4.29
N ALA A 44 31.63 5.90 3.99
CA ALA A 44 31.37 4.57 3.44
C ALA A 44 30.27 3.87 4.25
N PRO A 45 29.28 3.23 3.59
CA PRO A 45 28.18 2.57 4.29
C PRO A 45 28.74 1.48 5.21
N THR A 46 28.47 1.60 6.50
CA THR A 46 28.93 0.64 7.52
C THR A 46 28.23 -0.73 7.43
N TRP A 47 27.24 -0.85 6.56
CA TRP A 47 26.35 -2.01 6.40
C TRP A 47 26.37 -2.60 4.98
N SER A 48 27.49 -2.46 4.27
CA SER A 48 27.65 -3.06 2.94
C SER A 48 28.72 -4.16 2.97
N VAL A 49 28.47 -5.24 2.25
CA VAL A 49 29.43 -6.31 2.00
C VAL A 49 29.56 -6.50 0.48
N GLY A 50 30.66 -6.06 -0.08
CA GLY A 50 30.82 -5.98 -1.54
C GLY A 50 29.78 -5.05 -2.15
N PRO A 51 29.03 -5.49 -3.18
CA PRO A 51 28.01 -4.67 -3.84
C PRO A 51 26.62 -4.74 -3.17
N VAL A 52 26.49 -5.42 -2.01
CA VAL A 52 25.22 -5.64 -1.33
C VAL A 52 25.10 -4.76 -0.10
N ASP A 53 24.03 -3.97 -0.03
CA ASP A 53 23.64 -3.18 1.13
C ASP A 53 22.66 -3.95 2.01
N PHE A 54 22.86 -3.85 3.32
CA PHE A 54 22.02 -4.44 4.35
C PHE A 54 21.31 -3.34 5.14
N SER A 55 20.01 -3.50 5.35
CA SER A 55 19.23 -2.62 6.24
C SER A 55 18.12 -3.41 6.91
N GLY A 56 17.49 -2.82 7.91
CA GLY A 56 16.35 -3.45 8.55
C GLY A 56 15.81 -2.64 9.70
N PHE A 57 14.76 -3.15 10.32
CA PHE A 57 14.13 -2.53 11.47
C PHE A 57 13.41 -3.57 12.34
N VAL A 58 13.09 -3.16 13.55
CA VAL A 58 12.15 -3.84 14.47
C VAL A 58 11.12 -2.81 14.91
N ASP A 59 9.85 -3.13 14.72
CA ASP A 59 8.69 -2.29 15.06
C ASP A 59 7.80 -3.01 16.08
N GLY A 60 7.52 -2.35 17.17
CA GLY A 60 6.63 -2.84 18.22
C GLY A 60 5.82 -1.72 18.83
N TYR A 61 4.62 -2.05 19.31
CA TYR A 61 3.70 -1.06 19.86
C TYR A 61 2.85 -1.58 21.02
N TYR A 62 2.21 -0.64 21.68
CA TYR A 62 1.06 -0.84 22.55
C TYR A 62 -0.08 0.05 22.08
N SER A 63 -1.28 -0.52 21.92
CA SER A 63 -2.50 0.23 21.60
C SER A 63 -3.56 0.02 22.67
N TYR A 64 -4.32 1.06 22.95
CA TYR A 64 -5.50 1.05 23.80
C TYR A 64 -6.73 1.42 22.99
N ASN A 65 -7.82 0.65 23.08
CA ASN A 65 -9.10 0.96 22.44
C ASN A 65 -10.17 1.29 23.51
N ALA A 66 -10.76 2.49 23.41
CA ALA A 66 -11.77 2.96 24.36
C ALA A 66 -13.05 2.11 24.37
N ASN A 67 -13.32 1.35 23.30
CA ASN A 67 -14.44 0.41 23.23
C ASN A 67 -14.16 -0.91 23.97
N ARG A 68 -12.88 -1.20 24.31
CA ARG A 68 -12.43 -2.44 24.96
C ARG A 68 -13.01 -3.69 24.32
N PRO A 69 -12.73 -3.95 23.02
CA PRO A 69 -13.18 -5.17 22.37
C PRO A 69 -12.63 -6.39 23.11
N GLY A 70 -13.50 -7.34 23.44
CA GLY A 70 -13.13 -8.50 24.24
C GLY A 70 -12.49 -9.61 23.42
N GLN A 71 -12.09 -10.69 24.09
CA GLN A 71 -11.41 -11.84 23.44
C GLN A 71 -12.31 -12.57 22.45
N ASN A 72 -13.63 -12.61 22.67
CA ASN A 72 -14.58 -13.27 21.76
C ASN A 72 -14.65 -12.60 20.38
N VAL A 73 -14.20 -11.35 20.25
CA VAL A 73 -14.11 -10.61 18.99
C VAL A 73 -12.66 -10.33 18.58
N GLY A 74 -11.73 -11.13 19.10
CA GLY A 74 -10.31 -11.12 18.74
C GLY A 74 -9.45 -10.04 19.41
N GLN A 75 -10.03 -9.21 20.30
CA GLN A 75 -9.33 -8.11 20.99
C GLN A 75 -8.53 -7.22 20.02
N ILE A 76 -9.18 -6.82 18.93
CA ILE A 76 -8.55 -6.06 17.83
C ILE A 76 -9.22 -4.70 17.61
N ASN A 77 -8.45 -3.77 17.09
CA ASN A 77 -8.92 -2.52 16.49
C ASN A 77 -9.51 -2.83 15.12
N GLN A 78 -10.80 -2.65 14.93
CA GLN A 78 -11.41 -2.86 13.62
C GLN A 78 -10.99 -1.77 12.63
N LEU A 79 -10.95 -2.10 11.36
CA LEU A 79 -10.40 -1.30 10.25
C LEU A 79 -8.88 -1.07 10.33
N TYR A 80 -8.20 -1.81 11.21
CA TYR A 80 -6.75 -1.89 11.25
C TYR A 80 -6.34 -3.23 10.65
N ASN A 81 -5.79 -3.22 9.45
CA ASN A 81 -5.19 -4.41 8.86
C ASN A 81 -3.76 -4.61 9.36
N PHE A 82 -3.16 -3.52 9.82
CA PHE A 82 -1.86 -3.44 10.49
C PHE A 82 -2.06 -2.83 11.88
N ASN A 83 -1.21 -3.11 12.82
CA ASN A 83 -1.28 -2.60 14.21
C ASN A 83 -2.65 -2.87 14.87
N ASP A 84 -3.26 -4.01 14.55
CA ASP A 84 -4.66 -4.32 14.89
C ASP A 84 -4.86 -4.70 16.36
N GLN A 85 -3.81 -5.16 17.07
CA GLN A 85 -3.93 -5.61 18.45
C GLN A 85 -4.17 -4.45 19.42
N THR A 86 -5.05 -4.66 20.38
CA THR A 86 -5.32 -3.68 21.43
C THR A 86 -5.18 -4.26 22.84
N ASP A 87 -4.91 -3.39 23.81
CA ASP A 87 -4.71 -3.70 25.23
C ASP A 87 -3.57 -4.70 25.50
N GLN A 88 -2.57 -4.76 24.61
CA GLN A 88 -1.37 -5.60 24.73
C GLN A 88 -0.18 -5.02 23.97
N PHE A 89 1.03 -5.45 24.34
CA PHE A 89 2.25 -5.20 23.56
C PHE A 89 2.31 -6.17 22.40
N SER A 90 2.67 -5.66 21.23
CA SER A 90 2.75 -6.46 20.00
C SER A 90 4.01 -6.15 19.20
N LEU A 91 4.63 -7.19 18.65
CA LEU A 91 5.63 -7.07 17.59
C LEU A 91 4.88 -6.91 16.26
N GLU A 92 4.96 -5.72 15.69
CA GLU A 92 4.32 -5.46 14.40
C GLU A 92 5.10 -6.05 13.26
N ALA A 93 6.38 -5.69 13.17
CA ALA A 93 7.25 -6.17 12.12
C ALA A 93 8.72 -6.25 12.57
N ALA A 94 9.45 -7.21 12.04
CA ALA A 94 10.91 -7.23 12.00
C ALA A 94 11.33 -7.53 10.57
N LYS A 95 12.10 -6.63 9.96
CA LYS A 95 12.48 -6.71 8.53
C LYS A 95 13.98 -6.71 8.36
N LEU A 96 14.46 -7.55 7.45
CA LEU A 96 15.83 -7.53 6.91
C LEU A 96 15.76 -7.32 5.40
N SER A 97 16.45 -6.30 4.93
CA SER A 97 16.54 -5.93 3.51
C SER A 97 17.96 -6.16 3.00
N LEU A 98 18.05 -6.76 1.82
CA LEU A 98 19.29 -6.92 1.05
C LEU A 98 19.06 -6.25 -0.31
N ASN A 99 19.92 -5.32 -0.68
CA ASN A 99 19.81 -4.60 -1.93
C ASN A 99 21.13 -4.61 -2.70
N HIS A 100 21.05 -4.93 -3.97
CA HIS A 100 22.12 -4.77 -4.96
C HIS A 100 21.57 -3.97 -6.14
N ASP A 101 22.01 -2.73 -6.28
CA ASP A 101 21.55 -1.83 -7.34
C ASP A 101 21.91 -2.38 -8.74
N PRO A 102 21.02 -2.20 -9.75
CA PRO A 102 21.25 -2.73 -11.08
C PRO A 102 22.33 -1.97 -11.86
N ASP A 103 23.48 -2.67 -12.14
CA ASP A 103 24.55 -2.20 -13.02
C ASP A 103 25.14 -3.36 -13.86
N PRO A 104 24.52 -3.83 -14.93
CA PRO A 104 23.14 -3.60 -15.37
C PRO A 104 22.11 -4.52 -14.72
N ILE A 105 22.53 -5.45 -13.86
CA ILE A 105 21.67 -6.44 -13.17
C ILE A 105 21.76 -6.19 -11.68
N GLY A 106 20.59 -6.12 -11.03
CA GLY A 106 20.45 -5.98 -9.60
C GLY A 106 19.52 -7.02 -9.01
N ALA A 107 19.41 -7.02 -7.69
CA ALA A 107 18.46 -7.85 -6.95
C ALA A 107 18.06 -7.16 -5.64
N HIS A 108 16.83 -7.37 -5.24
CA HIS A 108 16.30 -6.89 -3.97
C HIS A 108 15.60 -8.03 -3.25
N VAL A 109 15.86 -8.19 -1.95
CA VAL A 109 15.19 -9.18 -1.11
C VAL A 109 14.84 -8.53 0.23
N ASP A 110 13.56 -8.57 0.59
CA ASP A 110 13.05 -8.18 1.89
C ASP A 110 12.45 -9.41 2.59
N LEU A 111 13.00 -9.75 3.75
CA LEU A 111 12.44 -10.74 4.64
C LEU A 111 11.72 -10.04 5.78
N MET A 112 10.45 -10.36 5.98
CA MET A 112 9.61 -9.77 7.02
C MET A 112 9.01 -10.83 7.93
N PHE A 113 8.96 -10.52 9.22
CA PHE A 113 8.40 -11.33 10.29
C PHE A 113 7.51 -10.44 11.16
N GLY A 114 6.52 -11.02 11.81
CA GLY A 114 5.61 -10.29 12.70
C GLY A 114 4.17 -10.30 12.18
N ARG A 115 3.34 -9.45 12.79
CA ARG A 115 1.90 -9.41 12.47
C ARG A 115 1.62 -8.85 11.07
N THR A 116 2.33 -7.80 10.70
CA THR A 116 2.27 -7.26 9.32
C THR A 116 2.48 -8.38 8.30
N ASN A 117 3.52 -9.18 8.47
CA ASN A 117 3.81 -10.29 7.57
C ASN A 117 2.71 -11.36 7.60
N ALA A 118 2.22 -11.73 8.78
CA ALA A 118 1.14 -12.72 8.93
C ALA A 118 -0.16 -12.25 8.25
N PHE A 119 -0.45 -10.96 8.27
CA PHE A 119 -1.59 -10.36 7.56
C PHE A 119 -1.39 -10.38 6.04
N LEU A 120 -0.24 -9.94 5.56
CA LEU A 120 0.04 -9.80 4.12
C LEU A 120 0.16 -11.15 3.42
N HIS A 121 0.91 -12.08 4.01
CA HIS A 121 1.39 -13.30 3.38
C HIS A 121 0.92 -14.58 4.06
N GLY A 122 0.03 -14.49 5.04
CA GLY A 122 -0.46 -15.66 5.78
C GLY A 122 -1.23 -16.68 4.93
N ALA A 123 -1.72 -16.27 3.76
CA ALA A 123 -2.39 -17.13 2.78
C ALA A 123 -1.44 -17.62 1.66
N ASP A 124 -0.22 -17.12 1.59
CA ASP A 124 0.77 -17.49 0.58
C ASP A 124 1.35 -18.89 0.83
N SER A 125 2.10 -19.39 -0.13
CA SER A 125 2.85 -20.64 0.02
C SER A 125 3.73 -20.60 1.28
N PRO A 126 3.74 -21.68 2.12
CA PRO A 126 4.56 -21.74 3.32
C PRO A 126 6.07 -21.51 3.08
N THR A 127 6.54 -21.66 1.85
CA THR A 127 7.93 -21.40 1.47
C THR A 127 8.19 -19.95 1.09
N ALA A 128 7.16 -19.15 0.83
CA ALA A 128 7.25 -17.77 0.38
C ALA A 128 6.68 -16.76 1.38
N ASN A 129 5.95 -17.19 2.38
CA ASN A 129 5.20 -16.33 3.30
C ASN A 129 6.03 -15.41 4.21
N TYR A 130 7.38 -15.49 4.18
CA TYR A 130 8.28 -14.55 4.84
C TYR A 130 8.97 -13.58 3.87
N ILE A 131 8.66 -13.70 2.58
CA ILE A 131 9.22 -12.84 1.54
C ILE A 131 8.23 -11.69 1.30
N GLU A 132 8.58 -10.49 1.76
CA GLU A 132 7.81 -9.29 1.43
C GLU A 132 8.10 -8.85 0.00
N GLN A 133 9.38 -8.84 -0.37
CA GLN A 133 9.83 -8.56 -1.72
C GLN A 133 10.98 -9.49 -2.11
N ALA A 134 10.98 -9.97 -3.34
CA ALA A 134 12.12 -10.64 -3.95
C ALA A 134 12.03 -10.48 -5.46
N TYR A 135 12.90 -9.65 -6.03
CA TYR A 135 12.92 -9.42 -7.47
C TYR A 135 14.33 -9.20 -8.01
N VAL A 136 14.49 -9.50 -9.29
CA VAL A 136 15.67 -9.19 -10.07
C VAL A 136 15.38 -7.93 -10.88
N SER A 137 16.33 -6.99 -10.91
CA SER A 137 16.26 -5.76 -11.68
C SER A 137 17.21 -5.80 -12.87
N ILE A 138 16.74 -5.33 -14.02
CA ILE A 138 17.52 -5.20 -15.24
C ILE A 138 17.44 -3.76 -15.73
N LYS A 139 18.59 -3.08 -15.78
CA LYS A 139 18.73 -1.69 -16.21
C LYS A 139 19.80 -1.56 -17.30
N PRO A 140 19.42 -1.78 -18.57
CA PRO A 140 20.41 -1.77 -19.66
C PRO A 140 21.05 -0.39 -19.84
N PRO A 141 22.39 -0.27 -19.92
CA PRO A 141 23.08 1.03 -19.91
C PRO A 141 22.70 1.98 -21.05
N LYS A 142 22.25 1.44 -22.19
CA LYS A 142 21.86 2.23 -23.38
C LYS A 142 20.35 2.47 -23.49
N ALA A 143 19.54 2.03 -22.54
CA ALA A 143 18.07 2.09 -22.61
C ALA A 143 17.49 3.39 -22.00
N LYS A 144 18.24 4.47 -21.94
CA LYS A 144 17.80 5.80 -21.47
C LYS A 144 17.12 5.80 -20.08
N GLY A 145 17.60 4.94 -19.18
CA GLY A 145 17.05 4.80 -17.83
C GLY A 145 15.87 3.84 -17.73
N PHE A 146 15.54 3.09 -18.78
CA PHE A 146 14.58 1.99 -18.65
C PHE A 146 15.05 0.98 -17.64
N GLU A 147 14.14 0.55 -16.78
CA GLU A 147 14.36 -0.48 -15.76
C GLU A 147 13.20 -1.46 -15.77
N MET A 148 13.49 -2.73 -15.54
CA MET A 148 12.53 -3.81 -15.49
C MET A 148 12.84 -4.69 -14.28
N ASP A 149 11.82 -4.94 -13.44
CA ASP A 149 11.90 -5.87 -12.32
C ASP A 149 11.02 -7.08 -12.60
N PHE A 150 11.49 -8.25 -12.18
CA PHE A 150 10.75 -9.50 -12.22
C PHE A 150 10.81 -10.20 -10.87
N GLY A 151 9.66 -10.51 -10.29
CA GLY A 151 9.50 -11.17 -9.00
C GLY A 151 8.36 -10.60 -8.18
N GLN A 152 8.48 -10.69 -6.84
CA GLN A 152 7.51 -10.14 -5.89
C GLN A 152 7.94 -8.74 -5.45
N PHE A 153 7.03 -7.78 -5.51
CA PHE A 153 7.26 -6.39 -5.15
C PHE A 153 6.01 -5.73 -4.57
N VAL A 154 6.19 -4.75 -3.70
CA VAL A 154 5.09 -3.96 -3.14
C VAL A 154 4.39 -3.14 -4.21
N THR A 155 3.11 -2.85 -3.99
CA THR A 155 2.29 -2.07 -4.92
C THR A 155 2.85 -0.67 -5.16
N SER A 156 2.49 -0.10 -6.30
CA SER A 156 2.71 1.32 -6.58
C SER A 156 1.53 2.21 -6.17
N ALA A 157 0.38 1.60 -5.84
CA ALA A 157 -0.83 2.34 -5.48
C ALA A 157 -0.81 2.82 -4.03
N GLY A 158 -1.49 3.94 -3.78
CA GLY A 158 -1.65 4.52 -2.46
C GLY A 158 -0.62 5.57 -2.09
N ALA A 159 -0.94 6.30 -1.03
CA ALA A 159 -0.09 7.35 -0.46
C ALA A 159 0.76 6.85 0.72
N GLU A 160 0.43 5.71 1.28
CA GLU A 160 1.15 5.04 2.36
C GLU A 160 1.88 3.81 1.84
N VAL A 161 2.81 3.28 2.62
CA VAL A 161 3.56 2.06 2.37
C VAL A 161 3.43 1.12 3.57
N ILE A 162 3.81 -0.15 3.40
CA ILE A 162 3.69 -1.18 4.42
C ILE A 162 4.48 -0.81 5.68
N GLU A 163 5.69 -0.27 5.53
CA GLU A 163 6.55 0.08 6.67
C GLU A 163 6.10 1.37 7.35
N THR A 164 5.59 1.27 8.56
CA THR A 164 5.14 2.40 9.37
C THR A 164 6.15 3.53 9.49
N MET A 165 7.45 3.20 9.55
CA MET A 165 8.51 4.21 9.74
C MET A 165 8.59 5.27 8.64
N THR A 166 8.09 4.99 7.45
CA THR A 166 8.13 5.89 6.29
C THR A 166 6.82 6.66 6.08
N ASN A 167 5.74 6.24 6.72
CA ASN A 167 4.45 6.92 6.71
C ASN A 167 4.45 8.15 7.64
N TYR A 168 3.47 9.05 7.50
CA TYR A 168 3.33 10.21 8.39
C TYR A 168 2.76 9.82 9.75
N ASN A 169 1.85 8.85 9.78
CA ASN A 169 1.19 8.32 10.97
C ASN A 169 1.74 6.94 11.33
N TYR A 170 1.46 6.43 12.54
CA TYR A 170 1.84 5.09 12.94
C TYR A 170 0.88 4.06 12.36
N SER A 171 -0.43 4.23 12.57
CA SER A 171 -1.44 3.36 11.97
C SER A 171 -1.66 3.69 10.50
N HIS A 172 -1.89 2.66 9.69
CA HIS A 172 -2.27 2.82 8.29
C HIS A 172 -3.71 3.32 8.16
N GLY A 173 -3.95 4.11 7.12
CA GLY A 173 -5.26 4.64 6.80
C GLY A 173 -6.25 3.60 6.28
N ILE A 174 -7.52 3.97 6.25
CA ILE A 174 -8.60 3.14 5.70
C ILE A 174 -8.38 2.90 4.20
N LEU A 175 -7.92 3.93 3.45
CA LEU A 175 -7.66 3.79 2.02
C LEU A 175 -6.56 2.78 1.76
N PHE A 176 -5.42 2.88 2.48
CA PHE A 176 -4.34 1.91 2.34
C PHE A 176 -4.82 0.50 2.69
N GLY A 177 -5.61 0.35 3.76
CA GLY A 177 -6.08 -0.94 4.24
C GLY A 177 -7.14 -1.61 3.36
N TYR A 178 -7.96 -0.84 2.63
CA TYR A 178 -9.19 -1.38 2.02
C TYR A 178 -9.43 -0.96 0.57
N ALA A 179 -8.69 0.00 0.03
CA ALA A 179 -8.94 0.48 -1.33
C ALA A 179 -8.01 -0.11 -2.38
N ILE A 180 -6.80 -0.55 -2.00
CA ILE A 180 -5.69 -0.88 -2.90
C ILE A 180 -5.08 -2.26 -2.62
N PRO A 181 -4.32 -2.86 -3.56
CA PRO A 181 -3.47 -4.02 -3.27
C PRO A 181 -2.25 -3.62 -2.44
N TYR A 182 -1.59 -4.59 -1.79
CA TYR A 182 -0.34 -4.36 -1.03
C TYR A 182 0.89 -4.78 -1.81
N TYR A 183 0.82 -5.90 -2.53
CA TYR A 183 1.93 -6.46 -3.31
C TYR A 183 1.46 -7.18 -4.56
N HIS A 184 2.40 -7.46 -5.42
CA HIS A 184 2.20 -8.19 -6.67
C HIS A 184 3.37 -9.13 -6.93
N PHE A 185 3.11 -10.20 -7.66
CA PHE A 185 4.14 -11.03 -8.27
C PHE A 185 4.04 -10.94 -9.80
N GLY A 186 5.14 -10.63 -10.48
CA GLY A 186 5.14 -10.52 -11.94
C GLY A 186 6.26 -9.64 -12.48
N LEU A 187 5.95 -8.91 -13.53
CA LEU A 187 6.82 -7.96 -14.19
C LEU A 187 6.35 -6.54 -13.93
N ARG A 188 7.27 -5.64 -13.57
CA ARG A 188 7.05 -4.19 -13.63
C ARG A 188 8.17 -3.52 -14.41
N THR A 189 7.83 -2.42 -15.09
CA THR A 189 8.78 -1.60 -15.84
C THR A 189 8.69 -0.15 -15.44
N SER A 190 9.77 0.59 -15.60
CA SER A 190 9.78 2.04 -15.50
C SER A 190 10.63 2.65 -16.61
N MET A 191 10.18 3.79 -17.14
CA MET A 191 10.85 4.51 -18.21
C MET A 191 10.76 6.01 -17.96
N PRO A 192 11.87 6.71 -17.69
CA PRO A 192 11.90 8.16 -17.64
C PRO A 192 11.57 8.76 -19.02
N VAL A 193 10.49 9.52 -19.11
CA VAL A 193 10.10 10.26 -20.33
C VAL A 193 10.77 11.63 -20.36
N THR A 194 10.88 12.25 -19.17
CA THR A 194 11.64 13.49 -18.96
C THR A 194 12.37 13.39 -17.61
N LYS A 195 13.13 14.41 -17.24
CA LYS A 195 13.77 14.50 -15.90
C LYS A 195 12.75 14.52 -14.74
N ALA A 196 11.50 14.87 -15.00
CA ALA A 196 10.46 15.00 -14.00
C ALA A 196 9.30 14.00 -14.19
N TRP A 197 9.30 13.24 -15.27
CA TRP A 197 8.18 12.39 -15.62
C TRP A 197 8.65 10.98 -16.01
N THR A 198 8.15 9.98 -15.30
CA THR A 198 8.42 8.56 -15.51
C THR A 198 7.11 7.83 -15.81
N VAL A 199 7.10 6.85 -16.71
CA VAL A 199 5.97 5.95 -17.04
C VAL A 199 6.32 4.51 -16.74
N GLY A 200 5.34 3.69 -16.37
CA GLY A 200 5.53 2.27 -16.12
C GLY A 200 4.35 1.42 -16.54
N TYR A 201 4.65 0.16 -16.78
CA TYR A 201 3.69 -0.90 -17.05
C TYR A 201 4.00 -2.10 -16.17
N GLN A 202 2.95 -2.76 -15.71
CA GLN A 202 3.04 -3.97 -14.91
C GLN A 202 2.16 -5.08 -15.51
N ALA A 203 2.65 -6.31 -15.46
CA ALA A 203 1.90 -7.51 -15.79
C ALA A 203 2.08 -8.49 -14.61
N VAL A 204 1.04 -8.70 -13.84
CA VAL A 204 1.13 -9.37 -12.54
C VAL A 204 0.04 -10.44 -12.36
N ASN A 205 0.28 -11.39 -11.46
CA ASN A 205 -0.65 -12.47 -11.13
C ASN A 205 -1.98 -11.97 -10.54
N GLY A 206 -2.01 -10.75 -10.00
CA GLY A 206 -3.21 -10.13 -9.41
C GLY A 206 -2.90 -9.32 -8.17
N TRP A 207 -3.92 -9.10 -7.34
CA TRP A 207 -3.86 -8.39 -6.07
C TRP A 207 -3.47 -9.33 -4.94
N ASN A 208 -2.35 -9.07 -4.27
CA ASN A 208 -1.91 -9.83 -3.09
C ASN A 208 -1.81 -11.34 -3.37
N ASN A 209 -1.28 -11.72 -4.53
CA ASN A 209 -1.14 -13.10 -4.97
C ASN A 209 0.32 -13.39 -5.36
N ASP A 210 0.99 -14.29 -4.61
CA ASP A 210 2.25 -14.90 -5.04
C ASP A 210 2.01 -15.89 -6.19
N THR A 211 0.90 -16.62 -6.12
CA THR A 211 0.45 -17.60 -7.11
C THR A 211 -0.87 -17.15 -7.72
N ASP A 212 -0.97 -17.19 -9.04
CA ASP A 212 -2.20 -16.83 -9.73
C ASP A 212 -3.35 -17.78 -9.38
N SER A 213 -4.50 -17.19 -9.00
CA SER A 213 -5.69 -17.91 -8.55
C SER A 213 -6.73 -18.16 -9.65
N ASN A 214 -6.54 -17.65 -10.86
CA ASN A 214 -7.57 -17.69 -11.93
C ASN A 214 -7.02 -17.88 -13.36
N GLY A 215 -5.70 -17.90 -13.55
CA GLY A 215 -5.02 -18.03 -14.84
C GLY A 215 -5.03 -16.77 -15.70
N GLY A 216 -5.35 -15.61 -15.13
CA GLY A 216 -5.42 -14.33 -15.83
C GLY A 216 -4.47 -13.28 -15.31
N ILE A 217 -3.93 -12.45 -16.18
CA ILE A 217 -2.98 -11.40 -15.83
C ILE A 217 -3.70 -10.10 -15.51
N THR A 218 -3.34 -9.46 -14.40
CA THR A 218 -3.71 -8.09 -14.09
C THR A 218 -2.68 -7.13 -14.66
N HIS A 219 -3.16 -6.12 -15.36
CA HIS A 219 -2.35 -5.08 -15.98
C HIS A 219 -2.35 -3.82 -15.14
N GLY A 220 -1.16 -3.28 -14.89
CA GLY A 220 -0.95 -2.02 -14.19
C GLY A 220 -0.32 -0.98 -15.11
N PHE A 221 -0.80 0.27 -15.04
CA PHE A 221 -0.18 1.44 -15.65
C PHE A 221 0.13 2.46 -14.56
N THR A 222 1.37 2.92 -14.51
CA THR A 222 1.84 3.80 -13.45
C THR A 222 2.37 5.11 -14.01
N SER A 223 2.26 6.18 -13.25
CA SER A 223 2.51 7.55 -13.65
C SER A 223 3.05 8.41 -12.51
N ALA A 224 4.29 8.97 -12.61
CA ALA A 224 4.85 9.92 -11.64
C ALA A 224 5.41 11.18 -12.30
N VAL A 225 4.86 12.31 -11.94
CA VAL A 225 5.50 13.61 -12.15
C VAL A 225 6.10 14.06 -10.82
N VAL A 226 7.43 14.15 -10.74
CA VAL A 226 8.15 14.53 -9.51
C VAL A 226 8.91 15.83 -9.75
N LYS A 227 8.58 16.85 -8.96
CA LYS A 227 9.24 18.16 -8.95
C LYS A 227 9.62 18.52 -7.52
N THR A 228 10.49 19.51 -7.35
CA THR A 228 11.05 19.90 -6.05
C THR A 228 10.01 20.20 -4.95
N LYS A 229 8.85 20.73 -5.30
CA LYS A 229 7.83 21.15 -4.32
C LYS A 229 6.47 20.46 -4.51
N ALA A 230 6.32 19.64 -5.53
CA ALA A 230 5.08 18.95 -5.82
C ALA A 230 5.36 17.66 -6.59
N SER A 231 4.66 16.59 -6.23
CA SER A 231 4.67 15.34 -6.96
C SER A 231 3.23 14.89 -7.22
N TRP A 232 3.02 14.23 -8.34
CA TRP A 232 1.73 13.65 -8.69
C TRP A 232 1.92 12.23 -9.21
N TYR A 233 1.19 11.30 -8.63
CA TYR A 233 1.22 9.89 -8.93
C TYR A 233 -0.16 9.43 -9.37
N VAL A 234 -0.21 8.58 -10.40
CA VAL A 234 -1.43 7.92 -10.88
C VAL A 234 -1.14 6.46 -11.14
N ASN A 235 -1.96 5.58 -10.60
CA ASN A 235 -1.87 4.16 -10.82
C ASN A 235 -3.24 3.64 -11.30
N ILE A 236 -3.23 2.80 -12.32
CA ILE A 236 -4.43 2.17 -12.88
C ILE A 236 -4.16 0.68 -12.94
N TYR A 237 -5.01 -0.13 -12.32
CA TYR A 237 -4.95 -1.57 -12.41
C TYR A 237 -6.25 -2.11 -12.99
N SER A 238 -6.13 -3.13 -13.84
CA SER A 238 -7.28 -3.81 -14.45
C SER A 238 -6.94 -5.26 -14.77
N GLY A 239 -7.70 -6.19 -14.24
CA GLY A 239 -7.53 -7.61 -14.52
C GLY A 239 -8.57 -8.48 -13.85
N PRO A 240 -8.58 -9.79 -14.17
CA PRO A 240 -9.44 -10.73 -13.49
C PRO A 240 -8.90 -11.03 -12.10
N GLU A 241 -9.76 -10.86 -11.09
CA GLU A 241 -9.41 -11.07 -9.68
C GLU A 241 -10.41 -12.00 -8.97
N ASN A 242 -11.33 -12.60 -9.73
CA ASN A 242 -12.29 -13.54 -9.19
C ASN A 242 -11.68 -14.94 -9.15
N PHE A 243 -11.79 -15.63 -8.02
CA PHE A 243 -11.20 -16.95 -7.83
C PHE A 243 -11.70 -17.97 -8.85
N ASN A 244 -10.79 -18.76 -9.44
CA ASN A 244 -11.04 -19.81 -10.45
C ASN A 244 -11.77 -19.33 -11.72
N THR A 245 -11.74 -18.05 -12.07
CA THR A 245 -12.38 -17.55 -13.29
C THR A 245 -11.72 -16.27 -13.80
N GLN A 246 -11.59 -16.17 -15.11
CA GLN A 246 -11.17 -14.94 -15.80
C GLN A 246 -12.36 -14.02 -16.16
N HIS A 247 -13.59 -14.39 -15.75
CA HIS A 247 -14.75 -13.56 -16.00
C HIS A 247 -14.91 -12.48 -14.93
N GLY A 248 -15.12 -11.26 -15.39
CA GLY A 248 -15.23 -10.08 -14.56
C GLY A 248 -13.85 -9.56 -14.11
N TYR A 249 -13.72 -8.24 -14.12
CA TYR A 249 -12.45 -7.57 -13.84
C TYR A 249 -12.57 -6.72 -12.58
N ARG A 250 -11.48 -6.68 -11.82
CA ARG A 250 -11.27 -5.66 -10.82
C ARG A 250 -10.52 -4.50 -11.47
N ASN A 251 -11.03 -3.30 -11.25
CA ASN A 251 -10.44 -2.07 -11.74
C ASN A 251 -10.15 -1.16 -10.57
N LEU A 252 -9.01 -0.48 -10.61
CA LEU A 252 -8.60 0.53 -9.64
C LEU A 252 -8.06 1.74 -10.40
N ILE A 253 -8.45 2.92 -9.94
CA ILE A 253 -7.75 4.18 -10.20
C ILE A 253 -7.35 4.74 -8.85
N ASP A 254 -6.05 4.91 -8.67
CA ASP A 254 -5.42 5.57 -7.54
C ASP A 254 -4.71 6.84 -8.01
N THR A 255 -4.83 7.93 -7.28
CA THR A 255 -4.06 9.14 -7.54
C THR A 255 -3.65 9.84 -6.26
N THR A 256 -2.36 10.20 -6.18
CA THR A 256 -1.77 10.86 -5.02
C THR A 256 -1.06 12.15 -5.45
N ILE A 257 -1.39 13.26 -4.82
CA ILE A 257 -0.67 14.53 -4.94
C ILE A 257 0.07 14.77 -3.64
N VAL A 258 1.37 15.08 -3.72
CA VAL A 258 2.20 15.47 -2.58
C VAL A 258 2.75 16.86 -2.80
N LEU A 259 2.55 17.74 -1.83
CA LEU A 259 3.08 19.10 -1.83
C LEU A 259 4.11 19.25 -0.70
N THR A 260 5.30 19.73 -1.04
CA THR A 260 6.40 20.01 -0.11
C THR A 260 6.84 21.48 -0.25
N PRO A 261 5.99 22.45 0.15
CA PRO A 261 6.28 23.87 -0.05
C PRO A 261 7.55 24.31 0.68
N THR A 262 7.88 23.65 1.78
CA THR A 262 9.12 23.86 2.54
C THR A 262 9.74 22.50 2.94
N SER A 263 11.01 22.49 3.35
CA SER A 263 11.67 21.28 3.90
C SER A 263 11.10 20.82 5.26
N LYS A 264 10.27 21.64 5.89
CA LYS A 264 9.68 21.34 7.22
C LYS A 264 8.21 20.96 7.15
N PHE A 265 7.56 21.11 6.00
CA PHE A 265 6.13 20.83 5.85
C PHE A 265 5.84 20.08 4.56
N SER A 266 5.07 19.01 4.69
CA SER A 266 4.51 18.26 3.57
C SER A 266 3.02 18.02 3.77
N TRP A 267 2.30 17.99 2.67
CA TRP A 267 0.88 17.71 2.60
C TRP A 267 0.60 16.80 1.43
N LEU A 268 -0.24 15.79 1.64
CA LEU A 268 -0.67 14.89 0.57
C LEU A 268 -2.19 14.77 0.52
N VAL A 269 -2.68 14.47 -0.68
CA VAL A 269 -4.07 14.07 -0.94
C VAL A 269 -4.02 12.82 -1.82
N ASN A 270 -4.73 11.79 -1.41
CA ASN A 270 -4.91 10.55 -2.16
C ASN A 270 -6.40 10.34 -2.44
N TYR A 271 -6.73 9.86 -3.62
CA TYR A 271 -8.07 9.44 -4.00
C TYR A 271 -8.02 8.09 -4.70
N ASP A 272 -8.89 7.18 -4.27
CA ASP A 272 -9.06 5.85 -4.83
C ASP A 272 -10.48 5.63 -5.29
N TYR A 273 -10.62 5.00 -6.46
CA TYR A 273 -11.87 4.40 -6.93
C TYR A 273 -11.60 2.98 -7.39
N GLY A 274 -12.31 2.02 -6.80
CA GLY A 274 -12.21 0.61 -7.17
C GLY A 274 -13.58 0.01 -7.51
N GLN A 275 -13.57 -0.97 -8.39
CA GLN A 275 -14.74 -1.75 -8.78
C GLN A 275 -14.34 -3.20 -9.02
N ASN A 276 -15.12 -4.15 -8.50
CA ASN A 276 -14.97 -5.58 -8.83
C ASN A 276 -16.18 -6.07 -9.60
N LYS A 277 -15.99 -6.38 -10.87
CA LYS A 277 -17.07 -6.90 -11.70
C LYS A 277 -17.13 -8.43 -11.57
N TYR A 278 -18.28 -8.97 -11.12
CA TYR A 278 -18.61 -10.38 -11.24
C TYR A 278 -19.46 -10.57 -12.49
N ALA A 279 -18.95 -11.29 -13.48
CA ALA A 279 -19.74 -11.64 -14.65
C ALA A 279 -20.73 -12.77 -14.32
N ALA A 280 -21.92 -12.72 -14.91
CA ALA A 280 -22.87 -13.83 -14.81
C ALA A 280 -22.28 -15.10 -15.46
N TYR A 281 -22.23 -16.19 -14.73
CA TYR A 281 -21.77 -17.47 -15.24
C TYR A 281 -22.49 -18.65 -14.57
N LYS A 282 -22.40 -19.83 -15.21
CA LYS A 282 -22.94 -21.07 -14.69
C LYS A 282 -21.82 -22.06 -14.43
N GLN A 283 -21.74 -22.57 -13.22
CA GLN A 283 -20.80 -23.62 -12.83
C GLN A 283 -21.53 -24.95 -12.66
N LYS A 284 -21.04 -26.01 -13.31
CA LYS A 284 -21.49 -27.38 -13.08
C LYS A 284 -20.71 -27.97 -11.91
N THR A 285 -21.43 -28.43 -10.89
CA THR A 285 -20.89 -29.21 -9.78
C THR A 285 -21.49 -30.59 -9.78
N PRO A 286 -20.93 -31.57 -9.05
CA PRO A 286 -21.53 -32.93 -8.92
C PRO A 286 -22.98 -32.88 -8.40
N SER A 287 -23.36 -31.87 -7.64
CA SER A 287 -24.70 -31.69 -7.07
C SER A 287 -25.65 -30.89 -7.97
N GLY A 288 -25.22 -30.41 -9.15
CA GLY A 288 -26.07 -29.68 -10.09
C GLY A 288 -25.38 -28.45 -10.69
N THR A 289 -26.19 -27.56 -11.31
CA THR A 289 -25.70 -26.30 -11.91
C THR A 289 -25.96 -25.15 -10.97
N ILE A 290 -24.93 -24.40 -10.61
CA ILE A 290 -25.02 -23.14 -9.87
C ILE A 290 -24.93 -21.99 -10.88
N SER A 291 -25.86 -21.04 -10.78
CA SER A 291 -25.86 -19.81 -11.58
C SER A 291 -25.48 -18.64 -10.70
N TYR A 292 -24.57 -17.81 -11.18
CA TYR A 292 -24.14 -16.57 -10.53
C TYR A 292 -24.69 -15.38 -11.33
N ALA A 293 -25.28 -14.41 -10.65
CA ALA A 293 -25.74 -13.18 -11.28
C ALA A 293 -24.58 -12.18 -11.48
N GLU A 294 -24.69 -11.34 -12.49
CA GLU A 294 -23.77 -10.24 -12.66
C GLU A 294 -23.93 -9.21 -11.53
N SER A 295 -22.80 -8.74 -10.98
CA SER A 295 -22.76 -7.65 -10.01
C SER A 295 -21.48 -6.86 -10.18
N SER A 296 -21.49 -5.61 -9.74
CA SER A 296 -20.36 -4.70 -9.90
C SER A 296 -20.18 -3.84 -8.64
N PRO A 297 -19.85 -4.46 -7.48
CA PRO A 297 -19.57 -3.70 -6.29
C PRO A 297 -18.42 -2.73 -6.52
N HIS A 298 -18.54 -1.55 -5.92
CA HIS A 298 -17.53 -0.50 -6.02
C HIS A 298 -17.33 0.20 -4.69
N TRP A 299 -16.12 0.70 -4.52
CA TRP A 299 -15.69 1.49 -3.37
C TRP A 299 -14.95 2.74 -3.84
N GLN A 300 -14.90 3.75 -3.00
CA GLN A 300 -14.10 4.95 -3.23
C GLN A 300 -13.76 5.65 -1.94
N GLY A 301 -12.67 6.39 -1.94
CA GLY A 301 -12.28 7.16 -0.79
C GLY A 301 -11.32 8.29 -1.11
N ILE A 302 -11.20 9.20 -0.17
CA ILE A 302 -10.24 10.29 -0.19
C ILE A 302 -9.54 10.37 1.16
N ALA A 303 -8.22 10.50 1.12
CA ALA A 303 -7.35 10.76 2.27
C ALA A 303 -6.63 12.08 2.10
N THR A 304 -6.44 12.81 3.18
CA THR A 304 -5.53 13.95 3.24
C THR A 304 -4.68 13.87 4.50
N SER A 305 -3.38 14.02 4.34
CA SER A 305 -2.42 13.95 5.44
C SER A 305 -1.41 15.08 5.36
N ALA A 306 -1.10 15.68 6.50
CA ALA A 306 -0.09 16.71 6.61
C ALA A 306 0.93 16.35 7.69
N ARG A 307 2.21 16.68 7.47
CA ARG A 307 3.30 16.50 8.45
C ARG A 307 4.13 17.77 8.52
N GLY A 308 4.29 18.27 9.74
CA GLY A 308 5.10 19.44 10.04
C GLY A 308 6.22 19.12 11.01
N GLN A 309 7.48 19.49 10.67
CA GLN A 309 8.62 19.43 11.57
C GLN A 309 8.53 20.53 12.60
N VAL A 310 8.45 20.17 13.88
CA VAL A 310 8.33 21.12 15.01
C VAL A 310 9.70 21.50 15.57
N SER A 311 10.62 20.53 15.62
CA SER A 311 12.01 20.74 16.05
C SER A 311 12.95 19.87 15.22
N GLY A 312 14.25 19.88 15.51
CA GLY A 312 15.23 19.01 14.83
C GLY A 312 14.86 17.52 14.84
N ASN A 313 14.23 17.07 15.92
CA ASN A 313 13.94 15.66 16.15
C ASN A 313 12.43 15.35 16.27
N SER A 314 11.53 16.36 16.28
CA SER A 314 10.10 16.17 16.50
C SER A 314 9.28 16.65 15.34
N ALA A 315 8.20 15.90 15.04
CA ALA A 315 7.19 16.30 14.05
C ALA A 315 5.78 16.02 14.58
N LEU A 316 4.82 16.70 13.98
CA LEU A 316 3.39 16.44 14.13
C LEU A 316 2.84 16.03 12.78
N ALA A 317 1.98 15.01 12.78
CA ALA A 317 1.25 14.60 11.61
C ALA A 317 -0.25 14.52 11.90
N PHE A 318 -1.03 14.77 10.87
CA PHE A 318 -2.48 14.72 10.92
C PHE A 318 -3.00 14.05 9.66
N ARG A 319 -4.01 13.16 9.78
CA ARG A 319 -4.71 12.51 8.68
C ARG A 319 -6.21 12.61 8.87
N TYR A 320 -6.92 12.81 7.76
CA TYR A 320 -8.37 12.64 7.66
C TYR A 320 -8.67 11.78 6.45
N GLU A 321 -9.61 10.84 6.60
CA GLU A 321 -10.09 10.00 5.50
C GLU A 321 -11.61 9.92 5.47
N TYR A 322 -12.13 9.77 4.27
CA TYR A 322 -13.49 9.33 3.98
C TYR A 322 -13.43 8.14 3.04
N PHE A 323 -14.18 7.08 3.36
CA PHE A 323 -14.28 5.88 2.54
C PHE A 323 -15.73 5.41 2.43
N ALA A 324 -16.19 5.10 1.22
CA ALA A 324 -17.51 4.57 0.95
C ALA A 324 -17.41 3.18 0.32
N ASP A 325 -17.80 2.15 1.06
CA ASP A 325 -17.99 0.79 0.56
C ASP A 325 -19.45 0.59 0.21
N ASN A 326 -19.79 0.85 -1.05
CA ASN A 326 -21.17 0.98 -1.47
C ASN A 326 -21.97 -0.34 -1.48
N GLN A 327 -21.29 -1.49 -1.51
CA GLN A 327 -21.89 -2.83 -1.48
C GLN A 327 -21.26 -3.78 -0.47
N GLY A 328 -20.33 -3.31 0.38
CA GLY A 328 -19.68 -4.13 1.38
C GLY A 328 -18.58 -5.06 0.82
N PHE A 329 -17.99 -4.69 -0.30
CA PHE A 329 -16.96 -5.51 -0.95
C PHE A 329 -15.64 -5.50 -0.18
N SER A 330 -15.21 -4.32 0.25
CA SER A 330 -13.89 -4.15 0.90
C SER A 330 -13.93 -4.42 2.40
N THR A 331 -14.99 -3.97 3.09
CA THR A 331 -15.10 -4.03 4.56
C THR A 331 -16.06 -5.10 5.06
N GLY A 332 -16.68 -5.85 4.16
CA GLY A 332 -17.72 -6.85 4.47
C GLY A 332 -19.09 -6.24 4.81
N SER A 333 -19.23 -4.92 4.82
CA SER A 333 -20.48 -4.24 5.15
C SER A 333 -20.65 -2.99 4.30
N ARG A 334 -21.86 -2.79 3.76
CA ARG A 334 -22.22 -1.52 3.11
C ARG A 334 -22.17 -0.41 4.14
N GLN A 335 -21.23 0.51 4.02
CA GLN A 335 -21.02 1.59 4.99
C GLN A 335 -20.24 2.77 4.42
N LYS A 336 -20.33 3.88 5.12
CA LYS A 336 -19.51 5.08 4.93
C LYS A 336 -18.67 5.30 6.18
N LEU A 337 -17.39 5.37 6.00
CA LEU A 337 -16.39 5.47 7.05
C LEU A 337 -15.71 6.83 7.00
N ASN A 338 -15.36 7.32 8.16
CA ASN A 338 -14.47 8.47 8.33
C ASN A 338 -13.42 8.14 9.38
N GLU A 339 -12.29 8.79 9.28
CA GLU A 339 -11.17 8.64 10.20
C GLU A 339 -10.46 9.97 10.39
N VAL A 340 -10.03 10.24 11.63
CA VAL A 340 -9.08 11.30 11.97
C VAL A 340 -7.98 10.72 12.84
N THR A 341 -6.72 11.06 12.49
CA THR A 341 -5.54 10.64 13.24
C THR A 341 -4.63 11.84 13.49
N ALA A 342 -4.12 11.93 14.70
CA ALA A 342 -3.08 12.88 15.11
C ALA A 342 -1.91 12.12 15.73
N THR A 343 -0.70 12.38 15.23
CA THR A 343 0.53 11.67 15.63
C THR A 343 1.60 12.67 16.03
N TYR A 344 2.20 12.47 17.20
CA TYR A 344 3.47 13.10 17.59
C TYR A 344 4.59 12.10 17.31
N GLU A 345 5.64 12.57 16.64
CA GLU A 345 6.83 11.81 16.30
C GLU A 345 8.06 12.37 16.99
N TYR A 346 8.90 11.50 17.54
CA TYR A 346 10.23 11.83 18.02
C TYR A 346 11.27 10.85 17.48
N LYS A 347 12.29 11.35 16.81
CA LYS A 347 13.36 10.57 16.20
C LYS A 347 14.69 10.82 16.91
N TRP A 348 15.25 9.77 17.54
CA TRP A 348 16.59 9.82 18.12
C TRP A 348 17.64 9.63 17.01
N PRO A 349 18.79 10.35 17.10
CA PRO A 349 19.88 10.20 16.12
C PRO A 349 20.47 8.77 16.05
N ALA A 350 20.28 7.99 17.13
CA ALA A 350 20.76 6.61 17.22
C ALA A 350 19.95 5.57 16.42
N GLY A 351 18.96 6.00 15.62
CA GLY A 351 18.15 5.07 14.81
C GLY A 351 16.90 4.54 15.53
N LEU A 352 16.37 5.27 16.51
CA LEU A 352 15.10 4.97 17.16
C LEU A 352 14.07 6.03 16.82
N LEU A 353 12.87 5.60 16.42
CA LEU A 353 11.70 6.42 16.18
C LEU A 353 10.60 6.03 17.17
N MET A 354 10.01 7.00 17.85
CA MET A 354 8.80 6.83 18.65
C MET A 354 7.66 7.63 18.03
N ARG A 355 6.46 7.04 18.00
CA ARG A 355 5.22 7.73 17.67
C ARG A 355 4.18 7.53 18.75
N ALA A 356 3.56 8.61 19.19
CA ALA A 356 2.38 8.61 20.04
C ALA A 356 1.21 9.12 19.19
N GLU A 357 0.16 8.33 19.09
CA GLU A 357 -0.92 8.54 18.14
C GLU A 357 -2.28 8.43 18.82
N TYR A 358 -3.20 9.31 18.45
CA TYR A 358 -4.62 9.20 18.70
C TYR A 358 -5.36 9.07 17.38
N ARG A 359 -6.26 8.08 17.27
CA ARG A 359 -7.10 7.89 16.11
C ARG A 359 -8.55 7.69 16.53
N ARG A 360 -9.46 8.24 15.72
CA ARG A 360 -10.89 8.02 15.83
C ARG A 360 -11.47 7.64 14.48
N ASP A 361 -12.13 6.48 14.44
CA ASP A 361 -12.90 5.99 13.29
C ASP A 361 -14.39 6.06 13.61
N TRP A 362 -15.23 6.35 12.60
CA TRP A 362 -16.67 6.25 12.74
C TRP A 362 -17.36 5.86 11.43
N SER A 363 -18.50 5.18 11.57
CA SER A 363 -19.33 4.64 10.50
C SER A 363 -20.77 5.17 10.60
N ASP A 364 -21.49 5.18 9.50
CA ASP A 364 -22.95 5.41 9.47
C ASP A 364 -23.73 4.23 10.06
N ILE A 365 -23.12 3.04 10.19
CA ILE A 365 -23.70 1.85 10.84
C ILE A 365 -23.00 1.50 12.15
N ALA A 366 -23.60 0.65 12.97
CA ALA A 366 -22.95 0.07 14.16
C ALA A 366 -22.02 -1.06 13.71
N PHE A 367 -20.74 -0.74 13.54
CA PHE A 367 -19.71 -1.62 12.98
C PHE A 367 -18.62 -2.00 14.00
N PHE A 368 -18.21 -1.08 14.86
CA PHE A 368 -17.08 -1.26 15.77
C PHE A 368 -17.49 -2.04 17.02
N ASN A 369 -16.71 -3.07 17.37
CA ASN A 369 -16.93 -3.89 18.55
C ASN A 369 -16.79 -3.06 19.85
N LYS A 370 -17.67 -3.32 20.80
CA LYS A 370 -17.61 -2.80 22.17
C LYS A 370 -17.83 -3.93 23.17
N GLY A 371 -16.81 -4.26 23.96
CA GLY A 371 -16.79 -5.50 24.72
C GLY A 371 -16.87 -6.72 23.78
N ASP A 372 -17.48 -7.80 24.25
CA ASP A 372 -17.57 -9.07 23.53
C ASP A 372 -18.81 -9.21 22.61
N TYR A 373 -19.87 -8.41 22.83
CA TYR A 373 -21.19 -8.70 22.23
C TYR A 373 -21.90 -7.49 21.62
N ASN A 374 -21.34 -6.29 21.79
CA ASN A 374 -21.98 -5.08 21.28
C ASN A 374 -21.21 -4.49 20.12
N SER A 375 -21.94 -3.79 19.24
CA SER A 375 -21.36 -2.97 18.17
C SER A 375 -21.81 -1.53 18.31
N VAL A 376 -20.92 -0.60 18.05
CA VAL A 376 -21.15 0.85 18.09
C VAL A 376 -20.67 1.50 16.79
N LYS A 377 -21.06 2.77 16.59
CA LYS A 377 -20.73 3.49 15.35
C LYS A 377 -19.34 4.09 15.31
N ALA A 378 -18.59 4.05 16.40
CA ALA A 378 -17.27 4.66 16.45
C ALA A 378 -16.32 3.90 17.39
N GLN A 379 -15.01 4.00 17.11
CA GLN A 379 -13.94 3.62 18.04
C GLN A 379 -12.94 4.76 18.18
N SER A 380 -12.25 4.79 19.31
CA SER A 380 -11.12 5.69 19.54
C SER A 380 -9.97 4.87 20.13
N THR A 381 -8.78 5.09 19.59
CA THR A 381 -7.57 4.37 19.97
C THR A 381 -6.47 5.35 20.35
N ALA A 382 -5.61 4.92 21.27
CA ALA A 382 -4.37 5.59 21.62
C ALA A 382 -3.23 4.57 21.47
N THR A 383 -2.24 4.88 20.65
CA THR A 383 -1.14 3.96 20.32
C THR A 383 0.20 4.62 20.59
N VAL A 384 1.14 3.85 21.14
CA VAL A 384 2.55 4.23 21.23
C VAL A 384 3.37 3.15 20.54
N GLY A 385 4.09 3.51 19.49
CA GLY A 385 4.97 2.62 18.75
C GLY A 385 6.42 3.04 18.83
N PHE A 386 7.32 2.04 18.80
CA PHE A 386 8.76 2.21 18.77
C PHE A 386 9.35 1.43 17.61
N ILE A 387 10.12 2.10 16.77
CA ILE A 387 10.77 1.51 15.61
C ILE A 387 12.27 1.74 15.73
N ALA A 388 13.04 0.66 15.90
CA ALA A 388 14.49 0.69 15.86
C ALA A 388 14.95 0.26 14.48
N PHE A 389 15.73 1.08 13.79
CA PHE A 389 16.19 0.83 12.43
C PHE A 389 17.72 0.94 12.30
N PHE A 390 18.29 0.19 11.38
CA PHE A 390 19.71 0.11 11.08
C PHE A 390 19.92 0.03 9.57
N GLY A 391 21.13 0.34 9.13
CA GLY A 391 21.50 0.28 7.72
C GLY A 391 22.22 1.54 7.23
N PRO A 392 22.47 1.65 5.93
CA PRO A 392 23.01 2.86 5.32
C PRO A 392 22.14 4.06 5.66
N LYS A 393 22.74 5.20 5.97
CA LYS A 393 22.00 6.46 6.16
C LYS A 393 21.36 6.84 4.82
N ARG A 394 20.07 6.71 4.74
CA ARG A 394 19.25 7.19 3.62
C ARG A 394 18.69 8.58 3.90
#